data_55d55771e6fde630311408cb1f28a2e9
#
_entry.id   55d55771e6fde630311408cb1f28a2e9
#
_cell.length_a   1.000
_cell.length_b   1.000
_cell.length_c   1.000
_cell.angle_alpha   90.00
_cell.angle_beta   90.00
_cell.angle_gamma   90.00
#
_symmetry.space_group_name_H-M   'P 1'
#
loop_
_entity.id
_entity.type
_entity.pdbx_description
1 polymer ?
#
loop_
_entity_poly.entity_id
_entity_poly.type
_entity_poly.pdbx_seq_one_letter_code
_entity_poly.pdbx_strand_id
1 'polypeptide(L)'
;MVLSDIEIANSVQMKPIKEVAEKLGIAEDALSLYGNYKAKISASQLEALKDKPDGKLILVTAISPTPAGEGKTTTSVGLVDALAAIGKKAVIALREPSLGPVFGIKGGAAGGGHAQVVPMEDINLHFTGDFHAIGVANNLLAALIDNHIHHGNALGIDSRRITWKRAVDMNDRQLRHIVDGLQGKVNGVPREDGFDITVASEVMAILCLSENITDLKNRLEKIIIGYSFEGKPITAKDLKAGGAMAAVLKDAIHPNLVQTLEHTPALIHGGPFANIAHGCNSVLATKLALKYGDYAVTEAGFGADLGAEKFIDIKCRTSGLRPSAVVLVATIRALKMHGGVAKSDLAEENVQAVVDGLPNLEKHLENIQDVYGLPAVVAINKFPLDTEAELQAVYDACQKRGVDVVISDVWANGGAGGKELAEKVVELAEGDNHFQFVYNEEDSIETKLNKIVTKVYGGKGVRLTPAAKRELKQLEELGFSNYPICMAKTQYSFSDDAKKLGAPKDFVVTISQLKVSAGAGFIVALTGAIMTMPGLPKVPASEKIDVDKDGNISGLF
;
A
#
# COMPACT_ATOMS: atom_id res chain seq x y z
N MET A 1 33.30 -3.61 8.77
CA MET A 1 31.99 -4.01 9.30
C MET A 1 30.95 -3.26 8.46
N VAL A 2 29.97 -3.93 7.91
CA VAL A 2 28.90 -3.24 7.16
C VAL A 2 27.97 -2.64 8.21
N LEU A 3 27.68 -1.34 8.11
CA LEU A 3 26.76 -0.65 9.02
C LEU A 3 25.34 -1.17 8.81
N SER A 4 24.56 -1.24 9.89
CA SER A 4 23.13 -1.52 9.83
C SER A 4 22.36 -0.32 9.28
N ASP A 5 21.12 -0.53 8.84
CA ASP A 5 20.29 0.55 8.28
C ASP A 5 20.09 1.70 9.28
N ILE A 6 19.90 1.40 10.58
CA ILE A 6 19.77 2.43 11.61
C ILE A 6 21.09 3.19 11.85
N GLU A 7 22.24 2.50 11.80
CA GLU A 7 23.56 3.17 11.92
C GLU A 7 23.81 4.10 10.73
N ILE A 8 23.45 3.68 9.52
CA ILE A 8 23.53 4.54 8.31
C ILE A 8 22.60 5.74 8.46
N ALA A 9 21.34 5.52 8.88
CA ALA A 9 20.38 6.60 9.08
C ALA A 9 20.88 7.64 10.10
N ASN A 10 21.46 7.18 11.21
CA ASN A 10 21.97 8.05 12.27
C ASN A 10 23.32 8.72 11.93
N SER A 11 24.01 8.26 10.90
CA SER A 11 25.29 8.87 10.46
C SER A 11 25.10 10.17 9.66
N VAL A 12 23.90 10.43 9.16
CA VAL A 12 23.60 11.59 8.29
C VAL A 12 23.02 12.73 9.12
N GLN A 13 23.57 13.93 8.95
CA GLN A 13 23.01 15.14 9.54
C GLN A 13 21.80 15.61 8.73
N MET A 14 20.58 15.42 9.30
CA MET A 14 19.35 15.90 8.69
C MET A 14 19.32 17.43 8.60
N LYS A 15 18.71 17.96 7.55
CA LYS A 15 18.38 19.37 7.43
C LYS A 15 17.11 19.70 8.21
N PRO A 16 16.99 20.91 8.79
CA PRO A 16 15.71 21.36 9.33
C PRO A 16 14.60 21.24 8.29
N ILE A 17 13.44 20.76 8.72
CA ILE A 17 12.34 20.49 7.78
C ILE A 17 11.84 21.73 7.03
N LYS A 18 12.02 22.92 7.60
CA LYS A 18 11.73 24.18 6.92
C LYS A 18 12.58 24.37 5.66
N GLU A 19 13.87 24.04 5.71
CA GLU A 19 14.77 24.10 4.55
C GLU A 19 14.37 23.10 3.46
N VAL A 20 13.88 21.92 3.86
CA VAL A 20 13.36 20.91 2.92
C VAL A 20 12.08 21.44 2.24
N ALA A 21 11.20 22.09 3.00
CA ALA A 21 9.99 22.70 2.47
C ALA A 21 10.30 23.87 1.51
N GLU A 22 11.28 24.72 1.82
CA GLU A 22 11.72 25.81 0.97
C GLU A 22 12.17 25.32 -0.42
N LYS A 23 12.86 24.19 -0.52
CA LYS A 23 13.24 23.59 -1.80
C LYS A 23 12.03 23.30 -2.70
N LEU A 24 10.87 23.02 -2.13
CA LEU A 24 9.63 22.78 -2.83
C LEU A 24 8.85 24.06 -3.11
N GLY A 25 9.24 25.17 -2.48
CA GLY A 25 8.48 26.42 -2.52
C GLY A 25 7.22 26.39 -1.65
N ILE A 26 7.23 25.60 -0.58
CA ILE A 26 6.13 25.55 0.40
C ILE A 26 6.28 26.70 1.37
N ALA A 27 5.24 27.52 1.49
CA ALA A 27 5.20 28.63 2.43
C ALA A 27 5.13 28.13 3.88
N GLU A 28 5.75 28.87 4.81
CA GLU A 28 5.84 28.46 6.22
C GLU A 28 4.46 28.32 6.88
N ASP A 29 3.49 29.15 6.51
CA ASP A 29 2.11 29.12 7.00
C ASP A 29 1.31 27.88 6.52
N ALA A 30 1.80 27.18 5.49
CA ALA A 30 1.26 25.90 5.02
C ALA A 30 1.78 24.68 5.79
N LEU A 31 2.71 24.89 6.74
CA LEU A 31 3.36 23.84 7.52
C LEU A 31 2.88 23.82 8.96
N SER A 32 2.67 22.61 9.48
CA SER A 32 2.56 22.35 10.92
C SER A 32 3.76 21.53 11.35
N LEU A 33 4.63 22.13 12.19
CA LEU A 33 5.88 21.51 12.60
C LEU A 33 5.67 20.44 13.69
N TYR A 34 6.32 19.31 13.52
CA TYR A 34 6.41 18.21 14.50
C TYR A 34 7.87 18.00 14.90
N GLY A 35 8.43 18.96 15.63
CA GLY A 35 9.86 19.06 15.89
C GLY A 35 10.65 19.63 14.71
N ASN A 36 11.97 19.38 14.71
CA ASN A 36 12.88 20.00 13.74
C ASN A 36 12.89 19.34 12.36
N TYR A 37 12.51 18.05 12.27
CA TYR A 37 12.77 17.22 11.10
C TYR A 37 11.50 16.63 10.46
N LYS A 38 10.33 16.96 10.99
CA LYS A 38 9.02 16.53 10.48
C LYS A 38 8.06 17.70 10.42
N ALA A 39 7.20 17.71 9.43
CA ALA A 39 6.09 18.66 9.35
C ALA A 39 4.91 18.03 8.62
N LYS A 40 3.71 18.56 8.85
CA LYS A 40 2.55 18.29 8.00
C LYS A 40 2.37 19.43 7.01
N ILE A 41 2.01 19.09 5.77
CA ILE A 41 1.62 20.06 4.74
C ILE A 41 0.08 20.16 4.75
N SER A 42 -0.44 21.37 4.84
CA SER A 42 -1.89 21.57 4.79
C SER A 42 -2.49 21.00 3.50
N ALA A 43 -3.53 20.17 3.62
CA ALA A 43 -4.26 19.62 2.48
C ALA A 43 -4.88 20.73 1.59
N SER A 44 -5.12 21.93 2.14
CA SER A 44 -5.61 23.09 1.37
C SER A 44 -4.65 23.56 0.28
N GLN A 45 -3.37 23.15 0.34
CA GLN A 45 -2.39 23.46 -0.71
C GLN A 45 -2.78 22.89 -2.07
N LEU A 46 -3.54 21.78 -2.13
CA LEU A 46 -4.04 21.26 -3.41
C LEU A 46 -4.97 22.25 -4.11
N GLU A 47 -5.86 22.89 -3.38
CA GLU A 47 -6.75 23.91 -3.96
C GLU A 47 -5.95 25.17 -4.35
N ALA A 48 -5.00 25.59 -3.52
CA ALA A 48 -4.13 26.73 -3.82
C ALA A 48 -3.26 26.52 -5.07
N LEU A 49 -2.91 25.27 -5.37
CA LEU A 49 -2.04 24.88 -6.49
C LEU A 49 -2.83 24.26 -7.67
N LYS A 50 -4.16 24.34 -7.68
CA LYS A 50 -4.99 23.67 -8.69
C LYS A 50 -4.63 24.02 -10.14
N ASP A 51 -4.26 25.27 -10.39
CA ASP A 51 -3.89 25.77 -11.71
C ASP A 51 -2.44 25.47 -12.10
N LYS A 52 -1.62 24.98 -11.18
CA LYS A 52 -0.26 24.56 -11.46
C LYS A 52 -0.29 23.21 -12.17
N PRO A 53 0.46 23.05 -13.30
CA PRO A 53 0.57 21.76 -13.98
C PRO A 53 1.12 20.68 -13.04
N ASP A 54 0.64 19.45 -13.22
CA ASP A 54 1.19 18.28 -12.54
C ASP A 54 2.52 17.87 -13.15
N GLY A 55 3.44 17.39 -12.32
CA GLY A 55 4.63 16.69 -12.75
C GLY A 55 4.31 15.29 -13.32
N LYS A 56 5.36 14.55 -13.65
CA LYS A 56 5.26 13.18 -14.16
C LYS A 56 5.13 12.20 -13.00
N LEU A 57 4.13 11.32 -13.05
CA LEU A 57 3.92 10.28 -12.03
C LEU A 57 4.66 9.00 -12.39
N ILE A 58 5.60 8.60 -11.56
CA ILE A 58 6.38 7.38 -11.72
C ILE A 58 5.91 6.34 -10.70
N LEU A 59 5.39 5.23 -11.19
CA LEU A 59 4.97 4.11 -10.35
C LEU A 59 6.10 3.09 -10.24
N VAL A 60 6.55 2.81 -9.02
CA VAL A 60 7.46 1.70 -8.72
C VAL A 60 6.66 0.51 -8.22
N THR A 61 6.81 -0.62 -8.87
CA THR A 61 6.18 -1.87 -8.50
C THR A 61 7.18 -3.02 -8.62
N ALA A 62 6.78 -4.26 -8.42
CA ALA A 62 7.69 -5.40 -8.51
C ALA A 62 7.03 -6.62 -9.14
N ILE A 63 7.84 -7.60 -9.51
CA ILE A 63 7.38 -8.96 -9.79
C ILE A 63 6.78 -9.60 -8.55
N SER A 64 6.17 -10.78 -8.67
CA SER A 64 5.60 -11.48 -7.51
C SER A 64 6.65 -11.66 -6.42
N PRO A 65 6.38 -11.20 -5.17
CA PRO A 65 7.41 -11.10 -4.14
C PRO A 65 7.82 -12.46 -3.57
N THR A 66 9.02 -12.47 -3.01
CA THR A 66 9.48 -13.54 -2.11
C THR A 66 9.22 -13.15 -0.64
N PRO A 67 9.34 -14.10 0.30
CA PRO A 67 9.28 -13.76 1.73
C PRO A 67 10.37 -12.78 2.21
N ALA A 68 11.46 -12.65 1.46
CA ALA A 68 12.55 -11.71 1.78
C ALA A 68 12.27 -10.27 1.31
N GLY A 69 11.28 -10.07 0.43
CA GLY A 69 11.00 -8.79 -0.22
C GLY A 69 11.92 -8.52 -1.42
N GLU A 70 11.50 -7.56 -2.28
CA GLU A 70 12.21 -7.27 -3.54
C GLU A 70 12.92 -5.91 -3.53
N GLY A 71 12.87 -5.17 -2.42
CA GLY A 71 13.54 -3.87 -2.29
C GLY A 71 12.86 -2.74 -3.06
N LYS A 72 11.54 -2.78 -3.23
CA LYS A 72 10.79 -1.69 -3.89
C LYS A 72 11.05 -0.33 -3.26
N THR A 73 10.89 -0.22 -1.95
CA THR A 73 11.05 1.06 -1.25
C THR A 73 12.49 1.58 -1.36
N THR A 74 13.47 0.71 -1.22
CA THR A 74 14.89 1.05 -1.45
C THR A 74 15.11 1.56 -2.88
N THR A 75 14.55 0.88 -3.88
CA THR A 75 14.62 1.32 -5.29
C THR A 75 13.90 2.65 -5.50
N SER A 76 12.72 2.83 -4.90
CA SER A 76 11.93 4.07 -5.02
C SER A 76 12.66 5.28 -4.43
N VAL A 77 13.25 5.12 -3.23
CA VAL A 77 14.02 6.17 -2.56
C VAL A 77 15.30 6.47 -3.32
N GLY A 78 16.04 5.43 -3.73
CA GLY A 78 17.24 5.63 -4.54
C GLY A 78 16.95 6.29 -5.89
N LEU A 79 15.81 5.97 -6.52
CA LEU A 79 15.37 6.61 -7.77
C LEU A 79 15.07 8.10 -7.58
N VAL A 80 14.36 8.49 -6.52
CA VAL A 80 14.07 9.92 -6.30
C VAL A 80 15.34 10.71 -6.02
N ASP A 81 16.28 10.14 -5.29
CA ASP A 81 17.60 10.76 -5.07
C ASP A 81 18.41 10.84 -6.36
N ALA A 82 18.36 9.81 -7.20
CA ALA A 82 19.00 9.79 -8.51
C ALA A 82 18.40 10.84 -9.46
N LEU A 83 17.08 10.99 -9.48
CA LEU A 83 16.40 12.06 -10.25
C LEU A 83 16.88 13.44 -9.79
N ALA A 84 17.00 13.67 -8.48
CA ALA A 84 17.54 14.90 -7.93
C ALA A 84 19.02 15.10 -8.35
N ALA A 85 19.82 14.03 -8.31
CA ALA A 85 21.24 14.06 -8.69
C ALA A 85 21.48 14.39 -10.18
N ILE A 86 20.52 14.09 -11.08
CA ILE A 86 20.56 14.49 -12.49
C ILE A 86 19.85 15.83 -12.75
N GLY A 87 19.56 16.61 -11.69
CA GLY A 87 19.02 17.96 -11.78
C GLY A 87 17.50 18.06 -11.95
N LYS A 88 16.76 16.99 -11.68
CA LYS A 88 15.29 17.03 -11.72
C LYS A 88 14.72 17.39 -10.36
N LYS A 89 13.63 18.17 -10.34
CA LYS A 89 12.88 18.45 -9.12
C LYS A 89 11.96 17.27 -8.84
N ALA A 90 12.38 16.38 -7.94
CA ALA A 90 11.71 15.14 -7.65
C ALA A 90 11.20 15.09 -6.20
N VAL A 91 10.05 14.45 -6.01
CA VAL A 91 9.41 14.21 -4.70
C VAL A 91 8.94 12.76 -4.66
N ILE A 92 9.13 12.09 -3.53
CA ILE A 92 8.61 10.74 -3.33
C ILE A 92 7.40 10.76 -2.40
N ALA A 93 6.40 9.94 -2.68
CA ALA A 93 5.25 9.70 -1.83
C ALA A 93 5.17 8.23 -1.44
N LEU A 94 5.21 7.94 -0.13
CA LEU A 94 5.30 6.58 0.43
C LEU A 94 4.22 6.34 1.48
N ARG A 95 4.00 5.06 1.79
CA ARG A 95 3.18 4.64 2.92
C ARG A 95 3.95 4.79 4.23
N GLU A 96 3.21 5.11 5.29
CA GLU A 96 3.67 5.02 6.67
C GLU A 96 3.68 3.55 7.11
N PRO A 97 4.72 3.05 7.81
CA PRO A 97 4.77 1.68 8.30
C PRO A 97 3.85 1.48 9.51
N SER A 98 3.28 0.27 9.61
CA SER A 98 2.48 -0.20 10.75
C SER A 98 3.37 -0.84 11.81
N LEU A 99 3.07 -0.61 13.08
CA LEU A 99 3.81 -1.16 14.22
C LEU A 99 3.78 -2.69 14.27
N GLY A 100 2.68 -3.31 13.87
CA GLY A 100 2.56 -4.76 13.85
C GLY A 100 3.67 -5.45 13.03
N PRO A 101 3.86 -5.11 11.74
CA PRO A 101 4.98 -5.58 10.93
C PRO A 101 6.36 -5.19 11.48
N VAL A 102 6.51 -3.98 12.02
CA VAL A 102 7.79 -3.51 12.60
C VAL A 102 8.24 -4.41 13.75
N PHE A 103 7.35 -4.72 14.68
CA PHE A 103 7.65 -5.64 15.80
C PHE A 103 7.52 -7.12 15.43
N GLY A 104 6.97 -7.44 14.24
CA GLY A 104 6.76 -8.81 13.76
C GLY A 104 7.93 -9.38 12.97
N ILE A 105 7.72 -9.58 11.67
CA ILE A 105 8.69 -10.24 10.79
C ILE A 105 9.42 -9.23 9.91
N LYS A 106 8.71 -8.18 9.50
CA LYS A 106 9.16 -7.30 8.43
C LYS A 106 9.65 -6.00 9.03
N GLY A 107 10.87 -5.66 8.73
CA GLY A 107 11.42 -4.35 8.99
C GLY A 107 10.54 -3.21 8.47
N GLY A 108 10.85 -1.99 8.83
CA GLY A 108 10.11 -0.79 8.48
C GLY A 108 10.08 -0.50 6.98
N ALA A 109 9.27 0.48 6.61
CA ALA A 109 9.07 0.89 5.22
C ALA A 109 9.88 2.16 4.86
N ALA A 110 11.01 2.40 5.53
CA ALA A 110 11.82 3.60 5.29
C ALA A 110 12.90 3.45 4.20
N GLY A 111 12.98 2.31 3.52
CA GLY A 111 14.06 1.96 2.60
C GLY A 111 15.15 1.13 3.28
N GLY A 112 16.36 1.10 2.71
CA GLY A 112 17.50 0.36 3.27
C GLY A 112 18.84 0.84 2.70
N GLY A 113 19.93 0.54 3.42
CA GLY A 113 21.26 1.00 3.04
C GLY A 113 21.33 2.53 2.94
N HIS A 114 21.92 3.01 1.86
CA HIS A 114 22.02 4.44 1.56
C HIS A 114 20.78 5.05 0.89
N ALA A 115 19.72 4.27 0.65
CA ALA A 115 18.46 4.72 0.09
C ALA A 115 17.34 4.62 1.14
N GLN A 116 17.32 5.57 2.08
CA GLN A 116 16.39 5.63 3.19
C GLN A 116 15.72 6.99 3.33
N VAL A 117 14.53 7.01 3.93
CA VAL A 117 13.83 8.21 4.40
C VAL A 117 14.07 8.37 5.90
N VAL A 118 14.35 9.57 6.33
CA VAL A 118 14.66 9.91 7.73
C VAL A 118 13.76 11.05 8.25
N PRO A 119 13.46 11.12 9.55
CA PRO A 119 14.00 10.32 10.69
C PRO A 119 13.42 8.89 10.73
N MET A 120 14.27 7.89 10.63
CA MET A 120 13.86 6.49 10.47
C MET A 120 13.13 5.95 11.71
N GLU A 121 13.62 6.25 12.91
CA GLU A 121 13.02 5.79 14.17
C GLU A 121 11.60 6.33 14.34
N ASP A 122 11.39 7.63 14.13
CA ASP A 122 10.09 8.27 14.25
C ASP A 122 9.08 7.70 13.24
N ILE A 123 9.51 7.53 11.99
CA ILE A 123 8.67 6.98 10.91
C ILE A 123 8.20 5.57 11.26
N ASN A 124 9.06 4.73 11.84
CA ASN A 124 8.75 3.33 12.14
C ASN A 124 8.06 3.10 13.48
N LEU A 125 8.10 4.04 14.41
CA LEU A 125 7.51 3.93 15.76
C LEU A 125 6.34 4.89 15.94
N HIS A 126 6.57 6.06 16.51
CA HIS A 126 5.57 7.10 16.69
C HIS A 126 5.89 8.30 15.80
N PHE A 127 5.23 8.38 14.64
CA PHE A 127 5.54 9.39 13.64
C PHE A 127 4.91 10.75 13.97
N THR A 128 3.65 10.94 13.61
CA THR A 128 2.89 12.17 13.85
C THR A 128 1.49 11.91 14.43
N GLY A 129 1.19 10.66 14.74
CA GLY A 129 -0.06 10.24 15.37
C GLY A 129 -1.19 9.87 14.43
N ASP A 130 -0.96 9.77 13.12
CA ASP A 130 -2.00 9.46 12.14
C ASP A 130 -2.65 8.09 12.40
N PHE A 131 -1.85 7.06 12.65
CA PHE A 131 -2.38 5.73 12.92
C PHE A 131 -3.14 5.64 14.24
N HIS A 132 -2.67 6.37 15.26
CA HIS A 132 -3.42 6.50 16.50
C HIS A 132 -4.79 7.15 16.26
N ALA A 133 -4.85 8.25 15.52
CA ALA A 133 -6.10 8.93 15.17
C ALA A 133 -7.05 8.01 14.39
N ILE A 134 -6.54 7.24 13.43
CA ILE A 134 -7.32 6.26 12.67
C ILE A 134 -7.91 5.19 13.60
N GLY A 135 -7.10 4.62 14.50
CA GLY A 135 -7.55 3.65 15.48
C GLY A 135 -8.61 4.20 16.42
N VAL A 136 -8.44 5.43 16.91
CA VAL A 136 -9.42 6.12 17.76
C VAL A 136 -10.73 6.36 17.01
N ALA A 137 -10.70 6.86 15.77
CA ALA A 137 -11.90 7.08 14.96
C ALA A 137 -12.64 5.76 14.69
N ASN A 138 -11.91 4.69 14.37
CA ASN A 138 -12.48 3.36 14.15
C ASN A 138 -13.17 2.83 15.43
N ASN A 139 -12.52 2.95 16.58
CA ASN A 139 -13.01 2.42 17.84
C ASN A 139 -14.12 3.30 18.46
N LEU A 140 -14.14 4.60 18.16
CA LEU A 140 -15.26 5.47 18.46
C LEU A 140 -16.54 4.96 17.79
N LEU A 141 -16.47 4.62 16.51
CA LEU A 141 -17.63 4.07 15.78
C LEU A 141 -18.08 2.73 16.40
N ALA A 142 -17.15 1.84 16.73
CA ALA A 142 -17.48 0.58 17.42
C ALA A 142 -18.16 0.82 18.77
N ALA A 143 -17.65 1.76 19.57
CA ALA A 143 -18.25 2.12 20.85
C ALA A 143 -19.67 2.72 20.68
N LEU A 144 -19.89 3.55 19.65
CA LEU A 144 -21.21 4.13 19.36
C LEU A 144 -22.23 3.07 18.95
N ILE A 145 -21.82 2.03 18.22
CA ILE A 145 -22.68 0.89 17.87
C ILE A 145 -23.18 0.21 19.15
N ASP A 146 -22.27 -0.20 20.03
CA ASP A 146 -22.61 -0.92 21.25
C ASP A 146 -23.38 -0.04 22.23
N ASN A 147 -23.05 1.26 22.32
CA ASN A 147 -23.80 2.24 23.11
C ASN A 147 -25.24 2.41 22.61
N HIS A 148 -25.44 2.45 21.28
CA HIS A 148 -26.78 2.53 20.68
C HIS A 148 -27.64 1.32 21.03
N ILE A 149 -27.06 0.12 20.93
CA ILE A 149 -27.76 -1.13 21.32
C ILE A 149 -28.08 -1.13 22.79
N HIS A 150 -27.15 -0.71 23.65
CA HIS A 150 -27.32 -0.66 25.11
C HIS A 150 -28.48 0.27 25.53
N HIS A 151 -28.64 1.40 24.86
CA HIS A 151 -29.66 2.41 25.19
C HIS A 151 -30.95 2.26 24.39
N GLY A 152 -31.32 1.05 24.02
CA GLY A 152 -32.65 0.74 23.48
C GLY A 152 -32.72 0.44 22.00
N ASN A 153 -31.60 0.51 21.28
CA ASN A 153 -31.46 0.04 19.88
C ASN A 153 -32.58 0.56 18.94
N ALA A 154 -32.81 1.85 18.93
CA ALA A 154 -33.89 2.47 18.14
C ALA A 154 -33.75 2.22 16.61
N LEU A 155 -32.51 1.97 16.11
CA LEU A 155 -32.25 1.61 14.71
C LEU A 155 -32.52 0.12 14.42
N GLY A 156 -32.80 -0.69 15.44
CA GLY A 156 -33.03 -2.13 15.27
C GLY A 156 -31.83 -2.89 14.75
N ILE A 157 -30.62 -2.55 15.21
CA ILE A 157 -29.38 -3.23 14.83
C ILE A 157 -29.45 -4.71 15.26
N ASP A 158 -29.27 -5.63 14.32
CA ASP A 158 -29.10 -7.06 14.64
C ASP A 158 -27.65 -7.30 15.08
N SER A 159 -27.46 -7.56 16.37
CA SER A 159 -26.13 -7.77 16.96
C SER A 159 -25.34 -8.95 16.33
N ARG A 160 -26.02 -9.87 15.66
CA ARG A 160 -25.42 -11.00 14.92
C ARG A 160 -24.97 -10.60 13.51
N ARG A 161 -25.31 -9.40 13.05
CA ARG A 161 -25.03 -8.91 11.69
C ARG A 161 -24.23 -7.61 11.69
N ILE A 162 -23.52 -7.31 12.78
CA ILE A 162 -22.56 -6.23 12.85
C ILE A 162 -21.33 -6.64 12.05
N THR A 163 -20.94 -5.81 11.09
CA THR A 163 -19.78 -6.03 10.22
C THR A 163 -18.57 -5.20 10.63
N TRP A 164 -18.77 -4.21 11.50
CA TRP A 164 -17.71 -3.34 12.00
C TRP A 164 -16.97 -3.99 13.16
N LYS A 165 -15.64 -3.98 13.08
CA LYS A 165 -14.73 -4.47 14.12
C LYS A 165 -13.98 -3.31 14.77
N ARG A 166 -13.39 -3.58 15.92
CA ARG A 166 -12.39 -2.70 16.53
C ARG A 166 -11.07 -2.76 15.77
N ALA A 167 -10.14 -1.87 16.07
CA ALA A 167 -8.82 -1.85 15.45
C ALA A 167 -7.73 -1.60 16.50
N VAL A 168 -6.56 -2.21 16.26
CA VAL A 168 -5.32 -1.96 17.00
C VAL A 168 -4.14 -2.11 16.05
N ASP A 169 -3.15 -1.22 16.16
CA ASP A 169 -1.98 -1.29 15.29
C ASP A 169 -0.90 -2.21 15.86
N MET A 170 -1.24 -3.49 15.92
CA MET A 170 -0.37 -4.56 16.42
C MET A 170 -0.75 -5.90 15.78
N ASN A 171 0.22 -6.80 15.64
CA ASN A 171 -0.02 -8.19 15.27
C ASN A 171 -0.44 -8.99 16.51
N ASP A 172 -1.73 -9.24 16.65
CA ASP A 172 -2.29 -9.97 17.81
C ASP A 172 -3.37 -10.98 17.40
N ARG A 173 -2.94 -12.23 17.17
CA ARG A 173 -3.88 -13.30 16.77
C ARG A 173 -4.95 -13.62 17.81
N GLN A 174 -4.71 -13.28 19.07
CA GLN A 174 -5.64 -13.54 20.17
C GLN A 174 -6.93 -12.69 20.04
N LEU A 175 -6.83 -11.54 19.36
CA LEU A 175 -7.94 -10.60 19.19
C LEU A 175 -8.78 -10.83 17.92
N ARG A 176 -8.49 -11.86 17.12
CA ARG A 176 -9.24 -12.13 15.87
C ARG A 176 -10.73 -12.34 16.08
N HIS A 177 -11.07 -13.05 17.15
CA HIS A 177 -12.43 -13.36 17.57
C HIS A 177 -12.52 -13.27 19.08
N ILE A 178 -13.40 -12.41 19.57
CA ILE A 178 -13.65 -12.18 20.99
C ILE A 178 -15.14 -12.16 21.27
N VAL A 179 -15.50 -12.24 22.52
CA VAL A 179 -16.84 -11.90 23.01
C VAL A 179 -16.69 -10.71 23.94
N ASP A 180 -17.40 -9.63 23.62
CA ASP A 180 -17.44 -8.41 24.44
C ASP A 180 -18.75 -8.26 25.21
N GLY A 181 -18.89 -7.21 26.04
CA GLY A 181 -20.12 -6.89 26.79
C GLY A 181 -20.42 -7.88 27.94
N LEU A 182 -19.44 -8.60 28.45
CA LEU A 182 -19.61 -9.59 29.53
C LEU A 182 -19.85 -8.93 30.91
N GLN A 183 -20.25 -9.75 31.89
CA GLN A 183 -20.48 -9.42 33.31
C GLN A 183 -21.74 -8.57 33.57
N GLY A 184 -22.80 -8.79 32.79
CA GLY A 184 -24.12 -8.29 33.05
C GLY A 184 -24.47 -7.01 32.28
N LYS A 185 -25.75 -6.71 32.30
CA LYS A 185 -26.35 -5.68 31.43
C LYS A 185 -25.80 -4.27 31.58
N VAL A 186 -25.14 -3.98 32.71
CA VAL A 186 -24.50 -2.67 32.94
C VAL A 186 -23.31 -2.44 32.03
N ASN A 187 -22.71 -3.53 31.54
CA ASN A 187 -21.53 -3.51 30.68
C ASN A 187 -21.87 -3.63 29.15
N GLY A 188 -23.16 -3.69 28.81
CA GLY A 188 -23.60 -3.79 27.43
C GLY A 188 -24.31 -5.09 27.09
N VAL A 189 -24.38 -5.42 25.82
CA VAL A 189 -24.99 -6.64 25.28
C VAL A 189 -23.89 -7.55 24.77
N PRO A 190 -23.72 -8.77 25.32
CA PRO A 190 -22.72 -9.70 24.84
C PRO A 190 -22.90 -10.02 23.36
N ARG A 191 -21.82 -9.92 22.59
CA ARG A 191 -21.78 -10.27 21.17
C ARG A 191 -20.39 -10.72 20.72
N GLU A 192 -20.35 -11.40 19.58
CA GLU A 192 -19.11 -11.62 18.87
C GLU A 192 -18.53 -10.31 18.32
N ASP A 193 -17.25 -10.10 18.50
CA ASP A 193 -16.48 -9.00 17.95
C ASP A 193 -15.07 -9.49 17.56
N GLY A 194 -14.19 -8.60 17.20
CA GLY A 194 -12.78 -8.83 16.93
C GLY A 194 -12.05 -7.54 16.68
N PHE A 195 -10.75 -7.67 16.44
CA PHE A 195 -9.91 -6.56 16.06
C PHE A 195 -9.30 -6.82 14.68
N ASP A 196 -9.33 -5.80 13.83
CA ASP A 196 -8.49 -5.72 12.64
C ASP A 196 -7.23 -4.92 13.00
N ILE A 197 -6.12 -5.19 12.30
CA ILE A 197 -4.97 -4.28 12.39
C ILE A 197 -5.35 -2.93 11.76
N THR A 198 -4.89 -1.83 12.34
CA THR A 198 -5.29 -0.47 11.92
C THR A 198 -5.16 -0.24 10.41
N VAL A 199 -4.11 -0.76 9.79
CA VAL A 199 -3.85 -0.67 8.34
C VAL A 199 -4.79 -1.50 7.46
N ALA A 200 -5.59 -2.38 8.06
CA ALA A 200 -6.65 -3.14 7.40
C ALA A 200 -8.03 -2.49 7.55
N SER A 201 -8.16 -1.47 8.38
CA SER A 201 -9.43 -0.79 8.64
C SER A 201 -9.93 -0.01 7.43
N GLU A 202 -11.25 0.09 7.29
CA GLU A 202 -11.87 0.93 6.27
C GLU A 202 -11.54 2.42 6.49
N VAL A 203 -11.38 2.87 7.74
CA VAL A 203 -11.00 4.25 8.06
C VAL A 203 -9.64 4.60 7.46
N MET A 204 -8.67 3.67 7.49
CA MET A 204 -7.38 3.85 6.81
C MET A 204 -7.54 4.03 5.31
N ALA A 205 -8.34 3.19 4.66
CA ALA A 205 -8.61 3.29 3.23
C ALA A 205 -9.34 4.59 2.87
N ILE A 206 -10.31 4.99 3.68
CA ILE A 206 -11.04 6.26 3.53
C ILE A 206 -10.08 7.45 3.60
N LEU A 207 -9.23 7.52 4.63
CA LEU A 207 -8.26 8.61 4.76
C LEU A 207 -7.35 8.70 3.53
N CYS A 208 -6.87 7.56 3.03
CA CYS A 208 -5.97 7.50 1.87
C CYS A 208 -6.65 7.88 0.55
N LEU A 209 -7.97 7.69 0.42
CA LEU A 209 -8.72 8.00 -0.81
C LEU A 209 -9.42 9.37 -0.75
N SER A 210 -9.42 10.03 0.41
CA SER A 210 -10.05 11.34 0.58
C SER A 210 -9.22 12.46 -0.03
N GLU A 211 -9.90 13.44 -0.61
CA GLU A 211 -9.27 14.60 -1.25
C GLU A 211 -9.22 15.85 -0.36
N ASN A 212 -10.09 15.91 0.65
CA ASN A 212 -10.16 17.00 1.64
C ASN A 212 -10.99 16.56 2.84
N ILE A 213 -11.10 17.42 3.85
CA ILE A 213 -11.82 17.13 5.11
C ILE A 213 -13.33 16.90 4.89
N THR A 214 -13.94 17.59 3.93
CA THR A 214 -15.36 17.41 3.62
C THR A 214 -15.61 16.05 2.96
N ASP A 215 -14.75 15.66 1.99
CA ASP A 215 -14.80 14.34 1.37
C ASP A 215 -14.56 13.24 2.42
N LEU A 216 -13.56 13.43 3.30
CA LEU A 216 -13.30 12.51 4.42
C LEU A 216 -14.56 12.28 5.25
N LYS A 217 -15.22 13.35 5.72
CA LYS A 217 -16.45 13.25 6.50
C LYS A 217 -17.56 12.54 5.74
N ASN A 218 -17.79 12.90 4.48
CA ASN A 218 -18.82 12.29 3.63
C ASN A 218 -18.57 10.78 3.42
N ARG A 219 -17.33 10.37 3.27
CA ARG A 219 -16.93 8.95 3.16
C ARG A 219 -17.14 8.20 4.47
N LEU A 220 -16.74 8.78 5.60
CA LEU A 220 -16.96 8.20 6.93
C LEU A 220 -18.47 7.97 7.21
N GLU A 221 -19.33 8.88 6.82
CA GLU A 221 -20.78 8.75 6.98
C GLU A 221 -21.38 7.58 6.18
N LYS A 222 -20.75 7.17 5.08
CA LYS A 222 -21.20 6.05 4.24
C LYS A 222 -20.81 4.67 4.77
N ILE A 223 -19.96 4.57 5.77
CA ILE A 223 -19.54 3.28 6.35
C ILE A 223 -20.79 2.48 6.77
N ILE A 224 -20.89 1.25 6.27
CA ILE A 224 -21.93 0.30 6.70
C ILE A 224 -21.39 -0.44 7.93
N ILE A 225 -22.08 -0.28 9.07
CA ILE A 225 -21.68 -0.88 10.35
C ILE A 225 -22.30 -2.26 10.59
N GLY A 226 -23.32 -2.58 9.86
CA GLY A 226 -24.10 -3.81 9.99
C GLY A 226 -25.50 -3.64 9.39
N TYR A 227 -26.41 -4.51 9.80
CA TYR A 227 -27.76 -4.57 9.25
C TYR A 227 -28.79 -4.59 10.37
N SER A 228 -29.98 -4.03 10.10
CA SER A 228 -31.14 -4.13 10.99
C SER A 228 -31.72 -5.55 11.01
N PHE A 229 -32.62 -5.83 11.95
CA PHE A 229 -33.40 -7.08 11.97
C PHE A 229 -34.19 -7.30 10.67
N GLU A 230 -34.57 -6.23 9.98
CA GLU A 230 -35.24 -6.28 8.67
C GLU A 230 -34.28 -6.47 7.49
N GLY A 231 -32.96 -6.50 7.74
CA GLY A 231 -31.94 -6.66 6.70
C GLY A 231 -31.53 -5.38 5.97
N LYS A 232 -31.94 -4.21 6.45
CA LYS A 232 -31.52 -2.92 5.89
C LYS A 232 -30.10 -2.55 6.39
N PRO A 233 -29.22 -2.02 5.53
CA PRO A 233 -27.92 -1.55 5.98
C PRO A 233 -28.07 -0.36 6.91
N ILE A 234 -27.26 -0.32 7.96
CA ILE A 234 -27.14 0.78 8.91
C ILE A 234 -25.76 1.39 8.75
N THR A 235 -25.70 2.72 8.70
CA THR A 235 -24.48 3.46 8.41
C THR A 235 -23.98 4.26 9.61
N ALA A 236 -22.73 4.70 9.54
CA ALA A 236 -22.16 5.64 10.52
C ALA A 236 -22.95 6.97 10.57
N LYS A 237 -23.59 7.37 9.47
CA LYS A 237 -24.49 8.54 9.42
C LYS A 237 -25.71 8.35 10.31
N ASP A 238 -26.30 7.16 10.32
CA ASP A 238 -27.47 6.86 11.16
C ASP A 238 -27.13 6.97 12.66
N LEU A 239 -25.89 6.66 13.03
CA LEU A 239 -25.35 6.86 14.38
C LEU A 239 -24.82 8.28 14.63
N LYS A 240 -24.86 9.17 13.63
CA LYS A 240 -24.34 10.55 13.71
C LYS A 240 -22.83 10.59 14.06
N ALA A 241 -22.07 9.57 13.65
CA ALA A 241 -20.67 9.40 14.03
C ALA A 241 -19.69 10.22 13.17
N GLY A 242 -20.05 10.54 11.91
CA GLY A 242 -19.13 11.11 10.92
C GLY A 242 -18.42 12.39 11.35
N GLY A 243 -19.13 13.28 12.04
CA GLY A 243 -18.55 14.54 12.54
C GLY A 243 -17.46 14.33 13.59
N ALA A 244 -17.71 13.48 14.59
CA ALA A 244 -16.75 13.18 15.65
C ALA A 244 -15.52 12.40 15.11
N MET A 245 -15.74 11.44 14.21
CA MET A 245 -14.67 10.72 13.54
C MET A 245 -13.78 11.66 12.71
N ALA A 246 -14.38 12.56 11.92
CA ALA A 246 -13.65 13.56 11.15
C ALA A 246 -12.88 14.54 12.04
N ALA A 247 -13.43 14.93 13.18
CA ALA A 247 -12.76 15.79 14.15
C ALA A 247 -11.48 15.13 14.72
N VAL A 248 -11.52 13.84 15.02
CA VAL A 248 -10.32 13.07 15.43
C VAL A 248 -9.26 13.02 14.32
N LEU A 249 -9.69 12.94 13.07
CA LEU A 249 -8.83 12.79 11.88
C LEU A 249 -8.39 14.14 11.26
N LYS A 250 -8.77 15.28 11.83
CA LYS A 250 -8.54 16.61 11.23
C LYS A 250 -7.08 16.93 10.94
N ASP A 251 -6.17 16.46 11.78
CA ASP A 251 -4.73 16.66 11.59
C ASP A 251 -4.10 15.49 10.80
N ALA A 252 -4.64 14.28 10.96
CA ALA A 252 -4.19 13.09 10.26
C ALA A 252 -4.39 13.15 8.74
N ILE A 253 -5.34 13.96 8.26
CA ILE A 253 -5.59 14.11 6.82
C ILE A 253 -4.45 14.83 6.08
N HIS A 254 -3.61 15.58 6.79
CA HIS A 254 -2.50 16.33 6.22
C HIS A 254 -1.29 15.44 6.02
N PRO A 255 -0.71 15.34 4.80
CA PRO A 255 0.48 14.54 4.54
C PRO A 255 1.71 14.99 5.34
N ASN A 256 2.54 14.04 5.72
CA ASN A 256 3.76 14.27 6.47
C ASN A 256 4.94 14.54 5.51
N LEU A 257 5.67 15.62 5.74
CA LEU A 257 6.89 15.96 5.03
C LEU A 257 8.10 15.54 5.86
N VAL A 258 8.99 14.81 5.21
CA VAL A 258 10.31 14.40 5.71
C VAL A 258 11.33 14.47 4.57
N GLN A 259 12.49 13.83 4.70
CA GLN A 259 13.56 13.85 3.71
C GLN A 259 14.23 12.49 3.56
N THR A 260 14.87 12.26 2.41
CA THR A 260 15.80 11.14 2.23
C THR A 260 17.16 11.45 2.89
N LEU A 261 18.05 10.46 2.95
CA LEU A 261 19.44 10.67 3.39
C LEU A 261 20.16 11.73 2.55
N GLU A 262 19.82 11.89 1.28
CA GLU A 262 20.37 12.92 0.38
C GLU A 262 19.56 14.23 0.38
N HIS A 263 18.64 14.37 1.33
CA HIS A 263 17.81 15.56 1.53
C HIS A 263 16.81 15.84 0.39
N THR A 264 16.40 14.81 -0.33
CA THR A 264 15.28 14.91 -1.26
C THR A 264 13.97 14.90 -0.47
N PRO A 265 12.99 15.75 -0.81
CA PRO A 265 11.72 15.79 -0.09
C PRO A 265 10.92 14.50 -0.25
N ALA A 266 10.36 14.03 0.86
CA ALA A 266 9.52 12.84 0.91
C ALA A 266 8.21 13.12 1.65
N LEU A 267 7.10 12.67 1.07
CA LEU A 267 5.78 12.70 1.68
C LEU A 267 5.41 11.30 2.14
N ILE A 268 5.15 11.13 3.44
CA ILE A 268 4.71 9.86 4.01
C ILE A 268 3.31 10.03 4.56
N HIS A 269 2.33 9.26 4.05
CA HIS A 269 0.96 9.44 4.46
C HIS A 269 0.08 8.23 4.19
N GLY A 270 -0.53 7.69 5.26
CA GLY A 270 -1.34 6.50 5.24
C GLY A 270 -0.57 5.22 4.95
N GLY A 271 -1.18 4.07 5.19
CA GLY A 271 -0.49 2.78 5.04
C GLY A 271 -1.41 1.58 4.88
N PRO A 272 -2.43 1.61 3.98
CA PRO A 272 -3.34 0.49 3.82
C PRO A 272 -2.61 -0.73 3.27
N PHE A 273 -2.95 -1.92 3.77
CA PHE A 273 -2.38 -3.17 3.28
C PHE A 273 -2.83 -3.47 1.84
N ALA A 274 -1.91 -4.01 1.02
CA ALA A 274 -2.17 -4.28 -0.39
C ALA A 274 -2.87 -5.62 -0.66
N ASN A 275 -2.95 -6.53 0.30
CA ASN A 275 -3.63 -7.81 0.14
C ASN A 275 -5.11 -7.78 0.53
N ILE A 276 -5.58 -6.71 1.18
CA ILE A 276 -6.99 -6.56 1.60
C ILE A 276 -7.55 -5.15 1.38
N ALA A 277 -6.71 -4.16 1.11
CA ALA A 277 -7.07 -2.80 0.74
C ALA A 277 -6.30 -2.39 -0.51
N HIS A 278 -6.32 -1.13 -0.89
CA HIS A 278 -5.70 -0.69 -2.14
C HIS A 278 -4.17 -0.56 -2.10
N GLY A 279 -3.54 -0.64 -0.92
CA GLY A 279 -2.09 -0.84 -0.79
C GLY A 279 -1.20 0.31 -1.25
N CYS A 280 -1.70 1.54 -1.26
CA CYS A 280 -1.00 2.73 -1.73
C CYS A 280 -1.07 3.84 -0.69
N ASN A 281 -0.10 4.76 -0.70
CA ASN A 281 -0.21 5.98 0.09
C ASN A 281 -1.41 6.84 -0.34
N SER A 282 -1.66 7.93 0.38
CA SER A 282 -2.83 8.76 0.14
C SER A 282 -2.84 9.44 -1.24
N VAL A 283 -4.03 9.70 -1.73
CA VAL A 283 -4.27 10.57 -2.91
C VAL A 283 -3.68 11.96 -2.67
N LEU A 284 -3.86 12.51 -1.47
CA LEU A 284 -3.34 13.83 -1.09
C LEU A 284 -1.83 13.91 -1.20
N ALA A 285 -1.09 12.94 -0.66
CA ALA A 285 0.37 12.92 -0.75
C ALA A 285 0.85 12.81 -2.20
N THR A 286 0.23 11.95 -3.01
CA THR A 286 0.61 11.79 -4.42
C THR A 286 0.30 13.05 -5.25
N LYS A 287 -0.88 13.65 -5.06
CA LYS A 287 -1.24 14.90 -5.76
C LYS A 287 -0.33 16.07 -5.35
N LEU A 288 0.00 16.22 -4.06
CA LEU A 288 0.95 17.23 -3.60
C LEU A 288 2.36 16.99 -4.16
N ALA A 289 2.82 15.74 -4.21
CA ALA A 289 4.10 15.42 -4.84
C ALA A 289 4.13 15.84 -6.32
N LEU A 290 3.04 15.64 -7.07
CA LEU A 290 2.91 16.08 -8.46
C LEU A 290 2.87 17.61 -8.60
N LYS A 291 2.28 18.31 -7.64
CA LYS A 291 2.24 19.78 -7.64
C LYS A 291 3.58 20.42 -7.28
N TYR A 292 4.34 19.81 -6.41
CA TYR A 292 5.63 20.36 -5.95
C TYR A 292 6.83 19.89 -6.76
N GLY A 293 6.78 18.71 -7.39
CA GLY A 293 7.87 18.16 -8.18
C GLY A 293 7.57 18.09 -9.67
N ASP A 294 8.60 18.10 -10.50
CA ASP A 294 8.49 17.78 -11.92
C ASP A 294 8.33 16.26 -12.12
N TYR A 295 8.83 15.48 -11.16
CA TYR A 295 8.68 14.03 -11.07
C TYR A 295 8.20 13.66 -9.67
N ALA A 296 7.11 12.92 -9.60
CA ALA A 296 6.59 12.31 -8.38
C ALA A 296 6.79 10.80 -8.44
N VAL A 297 7.61 10.25 -7.55
CA VAL A 297 7.82 8.81 -7.43
C VAL A 297 6.88 8.27 -6.36
N THR A 298 6.18 7.19 -6.65
CA THR A 298 5.34 6.49 -5.68
C THR A 298 5.42 5.00 -5.89
N GLU A 299 4.95 4.22 -4.92
CA GLU A 299 4.97 2.77 -5.00
C GLU A 299 3.60 2.15 -4.71
N ALA A 300 3.42 0.92 -5.18
CA ALA A 300 2.29 0.06 -4.84
C ALA A 300 2.77 -1.19 -4.10
N GLY A 301 2.01 -1.64 -3.12
CA GLY A 301 2.39 -2.78 -2.27
C GLY A 301 2.42 -4.12 -3.01
N PHE A 302 3.29 -5.02 -2.61
CA PHE A 302 3.48 -6.36 -3.20
C PHE A 302 3.86 -6.34 -4.69
N GLY A 303 3.44 -7.36 -5.45
CA GLY A 303 3.65 -7.45 -6.89
C GLY A 303 2.68 -6.61 -7.71
N ALA A 304 3.01 -6.42 -8.97
CA ALA A 304 2.21 -5.59 -9.88
C ALA A 304 0.80 -6.14 -10.12
N ASP A 305 0.61 -7.44 -9.98
CA ASP A 305 -0.71 -8.09 -10.08
C ASP A 305 -1.68 -7.70 -8.97
N LEU A 306 -1.17 -7.33 -7.79
CA LEU A 306 -1.98 -6.87 -6.66
C LEU A 306 -1.88 -5.37 -6.47
N GLY A 307 -0.67 -4.86 -6.26
CA GLY A 307 -0.46 -3.47 -5.91
C GLY A 307 -0.68 -2.52 -7.07
N ALA A 308 -0.05 -2.75 -8.22
CA ALA A 308 -0.22 -1.88 -9.37
C ALA A 308 -1.64 -1.96 -9.95
N GLU A 309 -2.26 -3.14 -9.95
CA GLU A 309 -3.67 -3.28 -10.36
C GLU A 309 -4.58 -2.37 -9.54
N LYS A 310 -4.49 -2.42 -8.20
CA LYS A 310 -5.30 -1.58 -7.31
C LYS A 310 -4.92 -0.10 -7.36
N PHE A 311 -3.65 0.21 -7.54
CA PHE A 311 -3.21 1.57 -7.78
C PHE A 311 -3.90 2.16 -9.02
N ILE A 312 -3.98 1.40 -10.09
CA ILE A 312 -4.61 1.81 -11.35
C ILE A 312 -6.14 1.80 -11.23
N ASP A 313 -6.73 0.65 -10.92
CA ASP A 313 -8.19 0.48 -11.00
C ASP A 313 -8.96 1.03 -9.80
N ILE A 314 -8.29 1.32 -8.69
CA ILE A 314 -8.91 2.00 -7.53
C ILE A 314 -8.40 3.43 -7.41
N LYS A 315 -7.12 3.62 -7.07
CA LYS A 315 -6.57 4.94 -6.74
C LYS A 315 -6.58 5.90 -7.95
N CYS A 316 -6.05 5.49 -9.10
CA CYS A 316 -6.05 6.33 -10.30
C CYS A 316 -7.47 6.59 -10.81
N ARG A 317 -8.32 5.58 -10.82
CA ARG A 317 -9.71 5.70 -11.26
C ARG A 317 -10.48 6.73 -10.46
N THR A 318 -10.39 6.69 -9.13
CA THR A 318 -11.17 7.57 -8.25
C THR A 318 -10.59 8.97 -8.10
N SER A 319 -9.30 9.16 -8.36
CA SER A 319 -8.59 10.43 -8.15
C SER A 319 -8.18 11.17 -9.42
N GLY A 320 -8.33 10.54 -10.59
CA GLY A 320 -7.90 11.11 -11.88
C GLY A 320 -6.39 11.04 -12.13
N LEU A 321 -5.62 10.39 -11.26
CA LEU A 321 -4.18 10.19 -11.44
C LEU A 321 -3.88 9.34 -12.67
N ARG A 322 -2.77 9.63 -13.35
CA ARG A 322 -2.30 8.88 -14.53
C ARG A 322 -0.79 8.68 -14.45
N PRO A 323 -0.29 7.44 -14.34
CA PRO A 323 1.14 7.17 -14.40
C PRO A 323 1.74 7.56 -15.75
N SER A 324 2.95 8.12 -15.73
CA SER A 324 3.73 8.45 -16.94
C SER A 324 4.67 7.33 -17.33
N ALA A 325 5.22 6.61 -16.35
CA ALA A 325 6.08 5.45 -16.55
C ALA A 325 6.03 4.53 -15.33
N VAL A 326 6.43 3.28 -15.54
CA VAL A 326 6.49 2.24 -14.50
C VAL A 326 7.91 1.70 -14.39
N VAL A 327 8.39 1.59 -13.15
CA VAL A 327 9.60 0.84 -12.81
C VAL A 327 9.17 -0.50 -12.23
N LEU A 328 9.52 -1.58 -12.91
CA LEU A 328 9.28 -2.94 -12.46
C LEU A 328 10.52 -3.49 -11.79
N VAL A 329 10.52 -3.59 -10.47
CA VAL A 329 11.64 -4.13 -9.70
C VAL A 329 11.63 -5.66 -9.78
N ALA A 330 12.79 -6.23 -10.11
CA ALA A 330 13.03 -7.66 -10.10
C ALA A 330 14.30 -7.98 -9.32
N THR A 331 14.37 -9.20 -8.77
CA THR A 331 15.59 -9.75 -8.17
C THR A 331 15.87 -11.11 -8.76
N ILE A 332 17.16 -11.43 -8.93
CA ILE A 332 17.57 -12.77 -9.35
C ILE A 332 17.04 -13.84 -8.40
N ARG A 333 17.03 -13.56 -7.09
CA ARG A 333 16.48 -14.46 -6.08
C ARG A 333 15.00 -14.78 -6.28
N ALA A 334 14.18 -13.75 -6.58
CA ALA A 334 12.76 -13.96 -6.86
C ALA A 334 12.55 -14.81 -8.11
N LEU A 335 13.31 -14.54 -9.19
CA LEU A 335 13.23 -15.33 -10.41
C LEU A 335 13.63 -16.78 -10.17
N LYS A 336 14.74 -17.04 -9.46
CA LYS A 336 15.13 -18.42 -9.08
C LYS A 336 14.03 -19.12 -8.26
N MET A 337 13.42 -18.42 -7.30
CA MET A 337 12.32 -19.00 -6.52
C MET A 337 11.11 -19.33 -7.41
N HIS A 338 10.74 -18.45 -8.34
CA HIS A 338 9.70 -18.72 -9.32
C HIS A 338 10.06 -19.83 -10.29
N GLY A 339 11.35 -20.08 -10.51
CA GLY A 339 11.90 -21.23 -11.24
C GLY A 339 12.01 -22.51 -10.40
N GLY A 340 11.50 -22.51 -9.16
CA GLY A 340 11.39 -23.70 -8.32
C GLY A 340 12.56 -23.94 -7.34
N VAL A 341 13.50 -23.00 -7.21
CA VAL A 341 14.62 -23.11 -6.23
C VAL A 341 14.11 -22.86 -4.81
N ALA A 342 14.52 -23.71 -3.89
CA ALA A 342 14.19 -23.56 -2.47
C ALA A 342 14.88 -22.32 -1.85
N LYS A 343 14.26 -21.73 -0.84
CA LYS A 343 14.77 -20.52 -0.17
C LYS A 343 16.21 -20.67 0.35
N SER A 344 16.59 -21.87 0.81
CA SER A 344 17.94 -22.18 1.30
C SER A 344 19.02 -22.06 0.22
N ASP A 345 18.69 -22.27 -1.06
CA ASP A 345 19.62 -22.48 -2.15
C ASP A 345 19.66 -21.27 -3.11
N LEU A 346 18.94 -20.19 -2.80
CA LEU A 346 18.85 -18.98 -3.62
C LEU A 346 20.18 -18.22 -3.77
N ALA A 347 21.17 -18.50 -2.92
CA ALA A 347 22.49 -17.90 -2.98
C ALA A 347 23.42 -18.56 -4.04
N GLU A 348 23.11 -19.79 -4.48
CA GLU A 348 23.90 -20.51 -5.48
C GLU A 348 23.52 -20.07 -6.90
N GLU A 349 24.51 -19.99 -7.79
CA GLU A 349 24.26 -19.71 -9.21
C GLU A 349 23.34 -20.76 -9.82
N ASN A 350 22.26 -20.33 -10.45
CA ASN A 350 21.37 -21.22 -11.18
C ASN A 350 20.66 -20.48 -12.33
N VAL A 351 21.36 -20.36 -13.44
CA VAL A 351 20.86 -19.68 -14.65
C VAL A 351 19.60 -20.34 -15.20
N GLN A 352 19.50 -21.70 -15.16
CA GLN A 352 18.31 -22.39 -15.63
C GLN A 352 17.08 -22.02 -14.79
N ALA A 353 17.22 -21.94 -13.48
CA ALA A 353 16.12 -21.53 -12.60
C ALA A 353 15.69 -20.07 -12.86
N VAL A 354 16.64 -19.18 -13.18
CA VAL A 354 16.29 -17.82 -13.62
C VAL A 354 15.43 -17.88 -14.88
N VAL A 355 15.85 -18.65 -15.89
CA VAL A 355 15.12 -18.83 -17.16
C VAL A 355 13.71 -19.40 -16.91
N ASP A 356 13.60 -20.41 -16.04
CA ASP A 356 12.32 -21.04 -15.70
C ASP A 356 11.40 -20.07 -14.92
N GLY A 357 11.96 -19.08 -14.23
CA GLY A 357 11.22 -18.04 -13.50
C GLY A 357 10.85 -16.81 -14.34
N LEU A 358 11.48 -16.61 -15.50
CA LEU A 358 11.20 -15.46 -16.39
C LEU A 358 9.72 -15.29 -16.76
N PRO A 359 8.90 -16.35 -16.94
CA PRO A 359 7.47 -16.17 -17.20
C PRO A 359 6.74 -15.29 -16.18
N ASN A 360 7.19 -15.24 -14.91
CA ASN A 360 6.64 -14.32 -13.92
C ASN A 360 6.92 -12.85 -14.28
N LEU A 361 8.17 -12.53 -14.62
CA LEU A 361 8.57 -11.19 -15.08
C LEU A 361 7.83 -10.81 -16.37
N GLU A 362 7.80 -11.70 -17.35
CA GLU A 362 7.16 -11.48 -18.64
C GLU A 362 5.66 -11.20 -18.51
N LYS A 363 4.97 -11.91 -17.60
CA LYS A 363 3.54 -11.66 -17.34
C LYS A 363 3.29 -10.31 -16.68
N HIS A 364 4.15 -9.87 -15.76
CA HIS A 364 4.05 -8.53 -15.19
C HIS A 364 4.31 -7.44 -16.24
N LEU A 365 5.27 -7.63 -17.13
CA LEU A 365 5.53 -6.70 -18.25
C LEU A 365 4.35 -6.66 -19.24
N GLU A 366 3.77 -7.82 -19.58
CA GLU A 366 2.55 -7.90 -20.38
C GLU A 366 1.42 -7.07 -19.75
N ASN A 367 1.21 -7.21 -18.44
CA ASN A 367 0.20 -6.43 -17.74
C ASN A 367 0.46 -4.92 -17.84
N ILE A 368 1.70 -4.48 -17.60
CA ILE A 368 2.05 -3.06 -17.62
C ILE A 368 1.90 -2.48 -19.03
N GLN A 369 2.47 -3.16 -20.04
CA GLN A 369 2.52 -2.63 -21.41
C GLN A 369 1.21 -2.86 -22.18
N ASP A 370 0.68 -4.09 -22.14
CA ASP A 370 -0.42 -4.47 -23.03
C ASP A 370 -1.79 -4.28 -22.37
N VAL A 371 -1.90 -4.51 -21.03
CA VAL A 371 -3.16 -4.35 -20.30
C VAL A 371 -3.37 -2.90 -19.87
N TYR A 372 -2.35 -2.25 -19.30
CA TYR A 372 -2.47 -0.88 -18.80
C TYR A 372 -1.97 0.19 -19.79
N GLY A 373 -1.26 -0.19 -20.85
CA GLY A 373 -0.75 0.71 -21.89
C GLY A 373 0.36 1.65 -21.41
N LEU A 374 1.14 1.24 -20.41
CA LEU A 374 2.17 2.07 -19.80
C LEU A 374 3.58 1.69 -20.24
N PRO A 375 4.47 2.66 -20.49
CA PRO A 375 5.88 2.36 -20.71
C PRO A 375 6.54 1.86 -19.42
N ALA A 376 7.48 0.93 -19.55
CA ALA A 376 8.14 0.28 -18.42
C ALA A 376 9.65 0.13 -18.62
N VAL A 377 10.38 0.17 -17.51
CA VAL A 377 11.77 -0.26 -17.37
C VAL A 377 11.86 -1.30 -16.26
N VAL A 378 12.69 -2.33 -16.45
CA VAL A 378 13.00 -3.29 -15.40
C VAL A 378 14.20 -2.80 -14.61
N ALA A 379 14.04 -2.64 -13.30
CA ALA A 379 15.15 -2.37 -12.38
C ALA A 379 15.53 -3.64 -11.64
N ILE A 380 16.74 -4.15 -11.89
CA ILE A 380 17.27 -5.28 -11.12
C ILE A 380 17.89 -4.74 -9.84
N ASN A 381 17.28 -5.04 -8.71
CA ASN A 381 17.89 -4.83 -7.40
C ASN A 381 18.94 -5.92 -7.18
N LYS A 382 20.20 -5.61 -7.53
CA LYS A 382 21.31 -6.54 -7.53
C LYS A 382 21.79 -6.87 -6.12
N PHE A 383 22.00 -8.15 -5.86
CA PHE A 383 22.66 -8.65 -4.65
C PHE A 383 24.09 -9.10 -4.94
N PRO A 384 24.99 -9.11 -3.91
CA PRO A 384 26.42 -9.41 -4.12
C PRO A 384 26.73 -10.78 -4.73
N LEU A 385 25.81 -11.73 -4.61
CA LEU A 385 25.99 -13.10 -5.11
C LEU A 385 25.32 -13.33 -6.49
N ASP A 386 24.65 -12.33 -7.05
CA ASP A 386 24.06 -12.44 -8.38
C ASP A 386 25.17 -12.46 -9.44
N THR A 387 25.13 -13.45 -10.34
CA THR A 387 26.18 -13.64 -11.36
C THR A 387 25.83 -12.94 -12.66
N GLU A 388 26.86 -12.63 -13.47
CA GLU A 388 26.68 -12.02 -14.79
C GLU A 388 25.86 -12.91 -15.73
N ALA A 389 25.99 -14.24 -15.63
CA ALA A 389 25.22 -15.18 -16.43
C ALA A 389 23.72 -15.16 -16.08
N GLU A 390 23.39 -15.04 -14.79
CA GLU A 390 22.02 -14.89 -14.31
C GLU A 390 21.41 -13.55 -14.76
N LEU A 391 22.17 -12.46 -14.66
CA LEU A 391 21.77 -11.14 -15.14
C LEU A 391 21.54 -11.14 -16.65
N GLN A 392 22.42 -11.76 -17.43
CA GLN A 392 22.32 -11.82 -18.89
C GLN A 392 21.02 -12.52 -19.33
N ALA A 393 20.57 -13.56 -18.63
CA ALA A 393 19.31 -14.22 -18.93
C ALA A 393 18.09 -13.26 -18.82
N VAL A 394 18.12 -12.34 -17.86
CA VAL A 394 17.07 -11.32 -17.71
C VAL A 394 17.16 -10.28 -18.82
N TYR A 395 18.37 -9.80 -19.15
CA TYR A 395 18.58 -8.87 -20.26
C TYR A 395 18.05 -9.43 -21.57
N ASP A 396 18.38 -10.67 -21.90
CA ASP A 396 17.97 -11.32 -23.15
C ASP A 396 16.43 -11.46 -23.25
N ALA A 397 15.77 -11.76 -22.14
CA ALA A 397 14.31 -11.87 -22.09
C ALA A 397 13.62 -10.51 -22.29
N CYS A 398 14.08 -9.49 -21.59
CA CYS A 398 13.51 -8.15 -21.69
C CYS A 398 13.78 -7.50 -23.06
N GLN A 399 14.96 -7.72 -23.64
CA GLN A 399 15.31 -7.22 -24.97
C GLN A 399 14.36 -7.78 -26.06
N LYS A 400 14.00 -9.05 -25.98
CA LYS A 400 13.02 -9.65 -26.90
C LYS A 400 11.64 -8.98 -26.83
N ARG A 401 11.33 -8.36 -25.71
CA ARG A 401 10.09 -7.63 -25.50
C ARG A 401 10.23 -6.11 -25.74
N GLY A 402 11.41 -5.64 -26.06
CA GLY A 402 11.71 -4.22 -26.26
C GLY A 402 11.66 -3.41 -24.96
N VAL A 403 12.02 -4.03 -23.83
CA VAL A 403 12.07 -3.39 -22.51
C VAL A 403 13.50 -3.25 -22.05
N ASP A 404 13.86 -2.05 -21.63
CA ASP A 404 15.18 -1.80 -21.05
C ASP A 404 15.31 -2.40 -19.65
N VAL A 405 16.52 -2.88 -19.34
CA VAL A 405 16.89 -3.41 -18.03
C VAL A 405 18.03 -2.57 -17.48
N VAL A 406 17.88 -2.07 -16.27
CA VAL A 406 18.90 -1.29 -15.58
C VAL A 406 19.22 -1.95 -14.24
N ILE A 407 20.50 -2.04 -13.90
CA ILE A 407 20.92 -2.48 -12.58
C ILE A 407 20.76 -1.32 -11.60
N SER A 408 20.07 -1.56 -10.49
CA SER A 408 19.92 -0.62 -9.39
C SER A 408 20.85 -1.00 -8.25
N ASP A 409 21.84 -0.15 -8.00
CA ASP A 409 22.79 -0.30 -6.89
C ASP A 409 22.62 0.80 -5.83
N VAL A 410 21.38 1.20 -5.63
CA VAL A 410 21.03 2.31 -4.72
C VAL A 410 21.18 1.94 -3.25
N TRP A 411 21.09 0.65 -2.91
CA TRP A 411 21.33 0.21 -1.54
C TRP A 411 22.74 0.56 -1.06
N ALA A 412 23.74 0.32 -1.90
CA ALA A 412 25.14 0.57 -1.57
C ALA A 412 25.56 2.03 -1.83
N ASN A 413 25.03 2.66 -2.88
CA ASN A 413 25.52 3.92 -3.43
C ASN A 413 24.49 5.06 -3.44
N GLY A 414 23.33 4.90 -2.81
CA GLY A 414 22.30 5.93 -2.78
C GLY A 414 21.88 6.36 -4.20
N GLY A 415 21.58 7.64 -4.38
CA GLY A 415 21.18 8.21 -5.67
C GLY A 415 22.21 8.03 -6.78
N ALA A 416 23.51 8.01 -6.44
CA ALA A 416 24.57 7.77 -7.44
C ALA A 416 24.43 6.40 -8.10
N GLY A 417 24.00 5.38 -7.35
CA GLY A 417 23.75 4.02 -7.85
C GLY A 417 22.50 3.86 -8.71
N GLY A 418 21.68 4.91 -8.83
CA GLY A 418 20.42 4.92 -9.59
C GLY A 418 20.39 5.86 -10.80
N LYS A 419 21.50 6.51 -11.17
CA LYS A 419 21.49 7.53 -12.23
C LYS A 419 21.02 7.01 -13.58
N GLU A 420 21.51 5.86 -14.02
CA GLU A 420 21.08 5.25 -15.28
C GLU A 420 19.58 4.93 -15.26
N LEU A 421 19.06 4.43 -14.13
CA LEU A 421 17.63 4.20 -13.97
C LEU A 421 16.85 5.52 -14.05
N ALA A 422 17.33 6.60 -13.41
CA ALA A 422 16.69 7.90 -13.44
C ALA A 422 16.64 8.49 -14.86
N GLU A 423 17.74 8.40 -15.62
CA GLU A 423 17.80 8.83 -17.02
C GLU A 423 16.78 8.08 -17.89
N LYS A 424 16.70 6.76 -17.73
CA LYS A 424 15.74 5.93 -18.46
C LYS A 424 14.29 6.23 -18.07
N VAL A 425 14.02 6.47 -16.80
CA VAL A 425 12.69 6.87 -16.32
C VAL A 425 12.26 8.22 -16.90
N VAL A 426 13.17 9.19 -16.97
CA VAL A 426 12.91 10.48 -17.62
C VAL A 426 12.55 10.29 -19.10
N GLU A 427 13.35 9.52 -19.85
CA GLU A 427 13.09 9.21 -21.25
C GLU A 427 11.69 8.62 -21.45
N LEU A 428 11.33 7.60 -20.65
CA LEU A 428 10.02 6.95 -20.74
C LEU A 428 8.86 7.87 -20.35
N ALA A 429 9.04 8.68 -19.31
CA ALA A 429 7.98 9.57 -18.80
C ALA A 429 7.68 10.76 -19.74
N GLU A 430 8.64 11.17 -20.57
CA GLU A 430 8.46 12.21 -21.59
C GLU A 430 7.89 11.65 -22.91
N GLY A 431 7.87 10.33 -23.07
CA GLY A 431 7.30 9.63 -24.22
C GLY A 431 5.77 9.53 -24.16
N ASP A 432 5.21 8.98 -25.24
CA ASP A 432 3.76 8.70 -25.31
C ASP A 432 3.41 7.47 -24.46
N ASN A 433 2.22 7.50 -23.86
CA ASN A 433 1.62 6.32 -23.24
C ASN A 433 0.13 6.21 -23.60
N HIS A 434 -0.40 5.02 -23.46
CA HIS A 434 -1.78 4.68 -23.79
C HIS A 434 -2.52 4.16 -22.55
N PHE A 435 -2.33 4.85 -21.42
CA PHE A 435 -2.89 4.47 -20.13
C PHE A 435 -4.38 4.13 -20.20
N GLN A 436 -4.75 2.97 -19.70
CA GLN A 436 -6.11 2.49 -19.64
C GLN A 436 -6.36 1.63 -18.39
N PHE A 437 -7.63 1.48 -18.03
CA PHE A 437 -8.11 0.63 -16.95
C PHE A 437 -8.39 -0.80 -17.45
N VAL A 438 -8.40 -1.76 -16.52
CA VAL A 438 -8.69 -3.18 -16.85
C VAL A 438 -10.15 -3.39 -17.23
N TYR A 439 -11.06 -2.64 -16.61
CA TYR A 439 -12.51 -2.74 -16.81
C TYR A 439 -13.17 -1.35 -16.79
N ASN A 440 -14.41 -1.27 -17.26
CA ASN A 440 -15.24 -0.07 -17.20
C ASN A 440 -16.05 -0.03 -15.89
N GLU A 441 -16.43 1.17 -15.45
CA GLU A 441 -17.27 1.34 -14.25
C GLU A 441 -18.61 0.65 -14.38
N GLU A 442 -19.21 0.69 -15.57
CA GLU A 442 -20.53 0.14 -15.87
C GLU A 442 -20.54 -1.39 -16.02
N ASP A 443 -19.39 -2.03 -16.07
CA ASP A 443 -19.31 -3.49 -16.07
C ASP A 443 -19.94 -4.04 -14.78
N SER A 444 -20.64 -5.17 -14.87
CA SER A 444 -21.14 -5.87 -13.69
C SER A 444 -19.99 -6.28 -12.77
N ILE A 445 -20.26 -6.47 -11.48
CA ILE A 445 -19.25 -6.92 -10.51
C ILE A 445 -18.58 -8.21 -11.00
N GLU A 446 -19.36 -9.18 -11.49
CA GLU A 446 -18.82 -10.45 -11.99
C GLU A 446 -17.95 -10.26 -13.24
N THR A 447 -18.33 -9.35 -14.14
CA THR A 447 -17.53 -8.99 -15.32
C THR A 447 -16.20 -8.35 -14.92
N LYS A 448 -16.19 -7.42 -13.95
CA LYS A 448 -14.96 -6.81 -13.40
C LYS A 448 -14.02 -7.88 -12.84
N LEU A 449 -14.55 -8.78 -12.00
CA LEU A 449 -13.79 -9.91 -11.43
C LEU A 449 -13.17 -10.79 -12.52
N ASN A 450 -13.95 -11.16 -13.54
CA ASN A 450 -13.47 -11.97 -14.66
C ASN A 450 -12.39 -11.24 -15.47
N LYS A 451 -12.54 -9.94 -15.74
CA LYS A 451 -11.53 -9.15 -16.46
C LYS A 451 -10.20 -9.09 -15.71
N ILE A 452 -10.22 -8.89 -14.37
CA ILE A 452 -9.01 -8.92 -13.55
C ILE A 452 -8.33 -10.28 -13.66
N VAL A 453 -9.06 -11.36 -13.45
CA VAL A 453 -8.49 -12.72 -13.45
C VAL A 453 -7.97 -13.12 -14.82
N THR A 454 -8.71 -12.83 -15.89
CA THR A 454 -8.30 -13.24 -17.24
C THR A 454 -7.18 -12.39 -17.82
N LYS A 455 -7.24 -11.08 -17.64
CA LYS A 455 -6.25 -10.15 -18.23
C LYS A 455 -4.99 -10.02 -17.37
N VAL A 456 -5.16 -9.80 -16.05
CA VAL A 456 -4.05 -9.50 -15.14
C VAL A 456 -3.41 -10.78 -14.60
N TYR A 457 -4.23 -11.75 -14.16
CA TYR A 457 -3.69 -12.97 -13.54
C TYR A 457 -3.39 -14.09 -14.54
N GLY A 458 -3.99 -14.07 -15.73
CA GLY A 458 -3.82 -15.11 -16.74
C GLY A 458 -4.62 -16.38 -16.47
N GLY A 459 -5.62 -16.32 -15.58
CA GLY A 459 -6.57 -17.41 -15.30
C GLY A 459 -7.72 -17.48 -16.29
N LYS A 460 -8.58 -18.50 -16.14
CA LYS A 460 -9.77 -18.71 -16.98
C LYS A 460 -11.00 -17.89 -16.55
N GLY A 461 -11.00 -17.36 -15.33
CA GLY A 461 -12.11 -16.61 -14.77
C GLY A 461 -12.33 -16.89 -13.29
N VAL A 462 -13.49 -16.50 -12.79
CA VAL A 462 -13.85 -16.65 -11.37
C VAL A 462 -14.95 -17.70 -11.17
N ARG A 463 -14.94 -18.28 -9.98
CA ARG A 463 -16.02 -19.10 -9.44
C ARG A 463 -16.46 -18.48 -8.11
N LEU A 464 -17.74 -18.15 -8.02
CA LEU A 464 -18.33 -17.62 -6.80
C LEU A 464 -18.90 -18.77 -5.94
N THR A 465 -18.57 -18.77 -4.65
CA THR A 465 -19.23 -19.66 -3.69
C THR A 465 -20.71 -19.31 -3.56
N PRO A 466 -21.56 -20.19 -3.00
CA PRO A 466 -22.96 -19.85 -2.72
C PRO A 466 -23.11 -18.61 -1.82
N ALA A 467 -22.19 -18.39 -0.88
CA ALA A 467 -22.17 -17.18 -0.04
C ALA A 467 -21.86 -15.95 -0.88
N ALA A 468 -20.79 -15.98 -1.67
CA ALA A 468 -20.41 -14.86 -2.54
C ALA A 468 -21.50 -14.51 -3.57
N LYS A 469 -22.25 -15.49 -4.10
CA LYS A 469 -23.38 -15.24 -4.99
C LYS A 469 -24.53 -14.48 -4.32
N ARG A 470 -24.84 -14.82 -3.06
CA ARG A 470 -25.86 -14.08 -2.29
C ARG A 470 -25.41 -12.66 -1.99
N GLU A 471 -24.15 -12.50 -1.61
CA GLU A 471 -23.56 -11.18 -1.35
C GLU A 471 -23.50 -10.33 -2.63
N LEU A 472 -23.13 -10.91 -3.77
CA LEU A 472 -23.17 -10.23 -5.06
C LEU A 472 -24.56 -9.65 -5.35
N LYS A 473 -25.60 -10.47 -5.23
CA LYS A 473 -26.97 -10.04 -5.46
C LYS A 473 -27.36 -8.90 -4.51
N GLN A 474 -27.01 -9.00 -3.23
CA GLN A 474 -27.26 -7.95 -2.24
C GLN A 474 -26.55 -6.63 -2.60
N LEU A 475 -25.29 -6.71 -3.03
CA LEU A 475 -24.52 -5.51 -3.44
C LEU A 475 -25.12 -4.82 -4.67
N GLU A 476 -25.60 -5.60 -5.64
CA GLU A 476 -26.28 -5.08 -6.83
C GLU A 476 -27.62 -4.41 -6.45
N GLU A 477 -28.41 -5.05 -5.58
CA GLU A 477 -29.68 -4.49 -5.08
C GLU A 477 -29.46 -3.20 -4.26
N LEU A 478 -28.35 -3.06 -3.57
CA LEU A 478 -27.96 -1.85 -2.81
C LEU A 478 -27.31 -0.76 -3.69
N GLY A 479 -27.11 -1.01 -4.99
CA GLY A 479 -26.62 -0.01 -5.95
C GLY A 479 -25.09 0.14 -5.98
N PHE A 480 -24.32 -0.85 -5.54
CA PHE A 480 -22.85 -0.81 -5.53
C PHE A 480 -22.19 -1.38 -6.79
N SER A 481 -22.94 -1.67 -7.84
CA SER A 481 -22.42 -2.30 -9.07
C SER A 481 -21.28 -1.51 -9.73
N ASN A 482 -21.28 -0.18 -9.61
CA ASN A 482 -20.26 0.68 -10.22
C ASN A 482 -18.94 0.78 -9.42
N TYR A 483 -18.91 0.23 -8.20
CA TYR A 483 -17.70 0.28 -7.39
C TYR A 483 -16.58 -0.55 -8.00
N PRO A 484 -15.31 -0.08 -7.94
CA PRO A 484 -14.16 -0.87 -8.33
C PRO A 484 -13.94 -2.06 -7.39
N ILE A 485 -13.18 -3.03 -7.87
CA ILE A 485 -12.90 -4.28 -7.16
C ILE A 485 -11.54 -4.19 -6.47
N CYS A 486 -11.51 -4.57 -5.20
CA CYS A 486 -10.30 -4.79 -4.42
C CYS A 486 -10.12 -6.30 -4.21
N MET A 487 -9.29 -6.94 -5.03
CA MET A 487 -8.98 -8.36 -4.88
C MET A 487 -8.13 -8.61 -3.64
N ALA A 488 -8.63 -9.44 -2.72
CA ALA A 488 -7.91 -9.91 -1.55
C ALA A 488 -7.47 -11.35 -1.77
N LYS A 489 -6.20 -11.54 -2.13
CA LYS A 489 -5.59 -12.83 -2.45
C LYS A 489 -4.17 -12.95 -1.92
N THR A 490 -3.57 -14.13 -2.04
CA THR A 490 -2.14 -14.30 -1.77
C THR A 490 -1.29 -13.38 -2.66
N GLN A 491 -0.23 -12.84 -2.09
CA GLN A 491 0.74 -12.01 -2.80
C GLN A 491 1.81 -12.81 -3.56
N TYR A 492 1.91 -14.12 -3.35
CA TYR A 492 3.01 -14.96 -3.85
C TYR A 492 2.75 -15.62 -5.20
N SER A 493 1.56 -15.49 -5.75
CA SER A 493 1.18 -16.09 -7.03
C SER A 493 0.17 -15.22 -7.77
N PHE A 494 0.12 -15.31 -9.09
CA PHE A 494 -1.00 -14.77 -9.87
C PHE A 494 -2.33 -15.47 -9.56
N SER A 495 -2.30 -16.74 -9.14
CA SER A 495 -3.50 -17.46 -8.73
C SER A 495 -3.89 -17.18 -7.25
N ASP A 496 -4.95 -17.78 -6.79
CA ASP A 496 -5.37 -17.83 -5.38
C ASP A 496 -4.66 -18.93 -4.57
N ASP A 497 -3.74 -19.67 -5.18
CA ASP A 497 -2.89 -20.67 -4.56
C ASP A 497 -1.44 -20.21 -4.52
N ALA A 498 -0.91 -19.91 -3.32
CA ALA A 498 0.44 -19.43 -3.11
C ALA A 498 1.55 -20.40 -3.59
N LYS A 499 1.23 -21.68 -3.82
CA LYS A 499 2.18 -22.69 -4.28
C LYS A 499 2.36 -22.70 -5.80
N LYS A 500 1.48 -22.04 -6.54
CA LYS A 500 1.58 -21.93 -8.00
C LYS A 500 2.51 -20.78 -8.38
N LEU A 501 3.80 -21.08 -8.48
CA LEU A 501 4.85 -20.14 -8.81
C LEU A 501 4.91 -19.80 -10.31
N GLY A 502 5.77 -18.85 -10.68
CA GLY A 502 5.95 -18.43 -12.08
C GLY A 502 4.73 -17.68 -12.64
N ALA A 503 4.26 -18.09 -13.80
CA ALA A 503 3.04 -17.60 -14.44
C ALA A 503 2.07 -18.79 -14.68
N PRO A 504 1.31 -19.21 -13.66
CA PRO A 504 0.39 -20.32 -13.79
C PRO A 504 -0.69 -20.03 -14.84
N LYS A 505 -1.14 -21.09 -15.51
CA LYS A 505 -2.20 -21.01 -16.52
C LYS A 505 -3.36 -21.95 -16.14
N ASP A 506 -4.48 -21.80 -16.83
CA ASP A 506 -5.63 -22.71 -16.74
C ASP A 506 -6.27 -22.82 -15.35
N PHE A 507 -6.02 -21.88 -14.44
CA PHE A 507 -6.64 -21.84 -13.12
C PHE A 507 -7.91 -20.99 -13.11
N VAL A 508 -8.77 -21.27 -12.14
CA VAL A 508 -9.98 -20.50 -11.83
C VAL A 508 -9.83 -19.96 -10.42
N VAL A 509 -10.03 -18.66 -10.23
CA VAL A 509 -9.99 -18.03 -8.92
C VAL A 509 -11.33 -18.21 -8.21
N THR A 510 -11.31 -18.71 -6.99
CA THR A 510 -12.52 -18.89 -6.19
C THR A 510 -12.74 -17.69 -5.28
N ILE A 511 -13.84 -16.96 -5.50
CA ILE A 511 -14.29 -15.88 -4.63
C ILE A 511 -15.13 -16.47 -3.51
N SER A 512 -14.63 -16.40 -2.29
CA SER A 512 -15.30 -16.94 -1.10
C SER A 512 -16.33 -16.00 -0.51
N GLN A 513 -16.06 -14.69 -0.54
CA GLN A 513 -16.91 -13.62 -0.02
C GLN A 513 -16.74 -12.33 -0.82
N LEU A 514 -17.80 -11.52 -0.83
CA LEU A 514 -17.80 -10.14 -1.33
C LEU A 514 -18.26 -9.21 -0.20
N LYS A 515 -17.46 -8.19 0.08
CA LYS A 515 -17.74 -7.21 1.13
C LYS A 515 -17.59 -5.80 0.56
N VAL A 516 -18.58 -4.92 0.78
CA VAL A 516 -18.44 -3.52 0.41
C VAL A 516 -17.74 -2.73 1.51
N SER A 517 -16.77 -1.94 1.13
CA SER A 517 -16.22 -0.82 1.90
C SER A 517 -16.84 0.46 1.35
N ALA A 518 -18.06 0.74 1.79
CA ALA A 518 -18.92 1.75 1.18
C ALA A 518 -18.35 3.18 1.31
N GLY A 519 -17.67 3.48 2.41
CA GLY A 519 -17.00 4.76 2.62
C GLY A 519 -15.72 4.89 1.80
N ALA A 520 -14.92 3.84 1.70
CA ALA A 520 -13.74 3.81 0.84
C ALA A 520 -14.13 3.82 -0.66
N GLY A 521 -15.27 3.24 -1.00
CA GLY A 521 -15.80 3.23 -2.36
C GLY A 521 -15.29 2.08 -3.23
N PHE A 522 -15.09 0.90 -2.66
CA PHE A 522 -14.72 -0.32 -3.40
C PHE A 522 -15.36 -1.58 -2.80
N ILE A 523 -15.38 -2.65 -3.57
CA ILE A 523 -15.83 -3.97 -3.16
C ILE A 523 -14.61 -4.86 -2.96
N VAL A 524 -14.48 -5.44 -1.76
CA VAL A 524 -13.43 -6.41 -1.43
C VAL A 524 -13.90 -7.81 -1.85
N ALA A 525 -13.15 -8.45 -2.73
CA ALA A 525 -13.38 -9.83 -3.18
C ALA A 525 -12.34 -10.75 -2.53
N LEU A 526 -12.79 -11.58 -1.59
CA LEU A 526 -11.93 -12.49 -0.83
C LEU A 526 -11.78 -13.84 -1.53
N THR A 527 -10.55 -14.28 -1.72
CA THR A 527 -10.21 -15.53 -2.42
C THR A 527 -9.77 -16.66 -1.48
N GLY A 528 -10.07 -16.56 -0.20
CA GLY A 528 -9.69 -17.57 0.80
C GLY A 528 -9.58 -16.94 2.19
N ALA A 529 -8.86 -17.58 3.09
CA ALA A 529 -8.63 -17.08 4.44
C ALA A 529 -7.59 -15.94 4.42
N ILE A 530 -8.02 -14.75 4.05
CA ILE A 530 -7.20 -13.54 4.16
C ILE A 530 -7.35 -12.98 5.57
N MET A 531 -6.22 -12.83 6.28
CA MET A 531 -6.22 -12.38 7.66
C MET A 531 -6.12 -10.86 7.75
N THR A 532 -7.09 -10.25 8.39
CA THR A 532 -7.12 -8.81 8.73
C THR A 532 -6.46 -8.49 10.06
N MET A 533 -6.04 -9.52 10.80
CA MET A 533 -5.25 -9.43 12.03
C MET A 533 -4.11 -10.45 11.97
N PRO A 534 -2.89 -10.05 11.56
CA PRO A 534 -1.71 -10.90 11.58
C PRO A 534 -1.34 -11.33 13.01
N GLY A 535 -0.61 -12.42 13.14
CA GLY A 535 0.00 -12.81 14.41
C GLY A 535 1.49 -12.52 14.42
N LEU A 536 2.06 -12.36 15.61
CA LEU A 536 3.51 -12.33 15.78
C LEU A 536 4.11 -13.70 15.40
N PRO A 537 5.30 -13.74 14.77
CA PRO A 537 6.01 -14.98 14.46
C PRO A 537 6.56 -15.64 15.72
N LYS A 538 7.13 -16.85 15.58
CA LYS A 538 7.74 -17.58 16.69
C LYS A 538 8.88 -16.79 17.35
N VAL A 539 9.67 -16.07 16.55
CA VAL A 539 10.72 -15.15 17.00
C VAL A 539 10.42 -13.80 16.38
N PRO A 540 9.74 -12.90 17.09
CA PRO A 540 9.39 -11.59 16.56
C PRO A 540 10.61 -10.65 16.57
N ALA A 541 10.60 -9.66 15.67
CA ALA A 541 11.64 -8.64 15.58
C ALA A 541 11.81 -7.87 16.90
N SER A 542 10.73 -7.72 17.67
CA SER A 542 10.74 -7.06 18.99
C SER A 542 11.73 -7.66 20.01
N GLU A 543 12.14 -8.93 19.85
CA GLU A 543 13.14 -9.55 20.74
C GLU A 543 14.56 -8.98 20.55
N LYS A 544 14.81 -8.28 19.42
CA LYS A 544 16.10 -7.67 19.07
C LYS A 544 16.12 -6.16 19.24
N ILE A 545 14.95 -5.56 19.38
CA ILE A 545 14.82 -4.10 19.53
C ILE A 545 15.07 -3.75 20.99
N ASP A 546 15.98 -2.81 21.25
CA ASP A 546 16.33 -2.34 22.58
C ASP A 546 16.58 -0.83 22.57
N VAL A 547 16.61 -0.25 23.76
CA VAL A 547 16.90 1.18 23.98
C VAL A 547 17.93 1.33 25.10
N ASP A 548 18.98 2.09 24.86
CA ASP A 548 19.99 2.36 25.85
C ASP A 548 19.57 3.47 26.85
N LYS A 549 20.41 3.72 27.85
CA LYS A 549 20.19 4.74 28.89
C LYS A 549 20.07 6.17 28.35
N ASP A 550 20.57 6.43 27.17
CA ASP A 550 20.57 7.74 26.51
C ASP A 550 19.41 7.88 25.50
N GLY A 551 18.59 6.81 25.37
CA GLY A 551 17.44 6.79 24.48
C GLY A 551 17.74 6.36 23.04
N ASN A 552 18.97 5.89 22.76
CA ASN A 552 19.32 5.39 21.43
C ASN A 552 18.72 3.99 21.21
N ILE A 553 18.09 3.81 20.06
CA ILE A 553 17.44 2.56 19.70
C ILE A 553 18.42 1.67 18.93
N SER A 554 18.39 0.38 19.22
CA SER A 554 19.13 -0.66 18.50
C SER A 554 18.19 -1.76 18.03
N GLY A 555 18.61 -2.53 17.02
CA GLY A 555 17.85 -3.67 16.50
C GLY A 555 16.58 -3.31 15.72
N LEU A 556 16.38 -2.03 15.40
CA LEU A 556 15.27 -1.55 14.56
C LEU A 556 15.64 -1.63 13.07
N PHE A 557 16.12 -2.71 12.55
CA PHE A 557 16.69 -3.01 11.21
C PHE A 557 18.20 -2.81 11.05
#